data_6ec57a0886c6b18ce0ef396990cee94e
#
_entry.id   6ec57a0886c6b18ce0ef396990cee94e
#
_cell.length_a   1.000
_cell.length_b   1.000
_cell.length_c   1.000
_cell.angle_alpha   90.00
_cell.angle_beta   90.00
_cell.angle_gamma   90.00
#
_symmetry.space_group_name_H-M   'P 1'
#
loop_
_entity.id
_entity.type
_entity.pdbx_description
1 polymer ?
#
loop_
_entity_poly.entity_id
_entity_poly.type
_entity_poly.pdbx_seq_one_letter_code
_entity_poly.pdbx_strand_id
1 'polypeptide(L)'
;IQATSRIGRAFPGLVFTLYNPYRPRDLSHYENFTGYHSQLYRFVEGTTATPFSARARDRVMHALIISAIRLKYPEMASNERAADIAALSDIQMSEIKALILDRLNIVKPEVRLDAENEIDQFIDWWKMLAAQGKPLRYYVYGTDKYNRLMNYYGQSCKDTEKATLSSMREVE
;
A
#
# COMPACT_ATOMS: atom_id res chain seq x y z
N ILE A 1 10.83 19.65 -3.77
CA ILE A 1 10.29 20.05 -5.09
C ILE A 1 8.77 20.07 -5.04
N GLN A 2 8.08 19.00 -4.69
CA GLN A 2 6.60 18.95 -4.70
C GLN A 2 5.93 20.01 -3.83
N ALA A 3 6.48 20.32 -2.66
CA ALA A 3 5.95 21.34 -1.78
C ALA A 3 6.14 22.75 -2.36
N THR A 4 7.33 23.04 -2.88
CA THR A 4 7.68 24.36 -3.41
C THR A 4 7.04 24.66 -4.76
N SER A 5 6.76 23.64 -5.60
CA SER A 5 6.14 23.83 -6.91
C SER A 5 4.70 24.37 -6.87
N ARG A 6 4.07 24.38 -5.70
CA ARG A 6 2.72 24.92 -5.49
C ARG A 6 2.68 26.39 -5.05
N ILE A 7 3.83 26.94 -4.71
CA ILE A 7 3.97 28.34 -4.27
C ILE A 7 4.13 29.25 -5.49
N GLY A 8 3.57 30.44 -5.42
CA GLY A 8 3.72 31.43 -6.50
C GLY A 8 2.80 31.27 -7.70
N ARG A 9 1.76 30.41 -7.65
CA ARG A 9 0.85 30.19 -8.80
C ARG A 9 -0.06 31.37 -9.10
N ALA A 10 -0.57 32.05 -8.09
CA ALA A 10 -1.49 33.17 -8.23
C ALA A 10 -0.88 34.49 -7.73
N PHE A 11 -0.01 34.41 -6.72
CA PHE A 11 0.66 35.58 -6.13
C PHE A 11 2.13 35.25 -5.89
N PRO A 12 3.02 36.26 -5.82
CA PRO A 12 4.43 36.06 -5.46
C PRO A 12 4.54 35.26 -4.16
N GLY A 13 5.40 34.25 -4.14
CA GLY A 13 5.60 33.37 -2.99
C GLY A 13 7.07 33.36 -2.57
N LEU A 14 7.31 33.19 -1.28
CA LEU A 14 8.65 33.08 -0.70
C LEU A 14 8.81 31.70 -0.05
N VAL A 15 9.95 31.07 -0.29
CA VAL A 15 10.30 29.74 0.26
C VAL A 15 11.53 29.89 1.13
N PHE A 16 11.41 29.50 2.39
CA PHE A 16 12.56 29.34 3.29
C PHE A 16 12.88 27.85 3.44
N THR A 17 14.10 27.46 3.08
CA THR A 17 14.58 26.10 3.29
C THR A 17 15.51 26.06 4.51
N LEU A 18 15.12 25.32 5.52
CA LEU A 18 15.92 25.11 6.73
C LEU A 18 16.64 23.76 6.61
N TYR A 19 17.97 23.81 6.62
CA TYR A 19 18.82 22.61 6.62
C TYR A 19 19.24 22.26 8.03
N ASN A 20 19.22 20.95 8.34
CA ASN A 20 19.71 20.44 9.60
C ASN A 20 21.20 20.10 9.47
N PRO A 21 22.12 20.82 10.17
CA PRO A 21 23.56 20.62 10.03
C PRO A 21 24.04 19.25 10.51
N TYR A 22 23.23 18.55 11.30
CA TYR A 22 23.54 17.19 11.80
C TYR A 22 23.11 16.07 10.82
N ARG A 23 22.47 16.42 9.70
CA ARG A 23 22.11 15.46 8.65
C ARG A 23 23.08 15.60 7.48
N PRO A 24 23.86 14.56 7.14
CA PRO A 24 24.84 14.62 6.05
C PRO A 24 24.23 15.06 4.71
N ARG A 25 22.99 14.63 4.43
CA ARG A 25 22.27 14.99 3.21
C ARG A 25 21.93 16.49 3.18
N ASP A 26 21.45 17.05 4.27
CA ASP A 26 21.11 18.46 4.35
C ASP A 26 22.36 19.34 4.26
N LEU A 27 23.44 18.91 4.89
CA LEU A 27 24.74 19.57 4.81
C LEU A 27 25.26 19.60 3.38
N SER A 28 25.24 18.47 2.68
CA SER A 28 25.64 18.38 1.26
C SER A 28 24.78 19.28 0.36
N HIS A 29 23.46 19.37 0.59
CA HIS A 29 22.59 20.29 -0.16
C HIS A 29 22.88 21.75 0.14
N TYR A 30 23.30 22.08 1.34
CA TYR A 30 23.72 23.43 1.70
C TYR A 30 25.04 23.81 1.03
N GLU A 31 26.06 22.95 1.14
CA GLU A 31 27.39 23.17 0.58
C GLU A 31 27.35 23.27 -0.96
N ASN A 32 26.53 22.46 -1.62
CA ASN A 32 26.38 22.43 -3.06
C ASN A 32 25.09 23.15 -3.54
N PHE A 33 24.61 24.15 -2.81
CA PHE A 33 23.32 24.77 -3.05
C PHE A 33 23.11 25.22 -4.50
N THR A 34 24.02 25.98 -5.04
CA THR A 34 23.93 26.51 -6.43
C THR A 34 23.97 25.38 -7.46
N GLY A 35 24.91 24.43 -7.32
CA GLY A 35 25.04 23.30 -8.23
C GLY A 35 23.80 22.40 -8.22
N TYR A 36 23.25 22.13 -7.04
CA TYR A 36 22.04 21.32 -6.87
C TYR A 36 20.79 22.00 -7.44
N HIS A 37 20.58 23.28 -7.11
CA HIS A 37 19.35 23.97 -7.48
C HIS A 37 19.33 24.41 -8.94
N SER A 38 20.49 24.68 -9.58
CA SER A 38 20.57 24.97 -11.00
C SER A 38 20.24 23.77 -11.90
N GLN A 39 20.39 22.56 -11.38
CA GLN A 39 20.14 21.31 -12.11
C GLN A 39 19.14 20.39 -11.37
N LEU A 40 18.14 20.98 -10.76
CA LEU A 40 17.20 20.28 -9.88
C LEU A 40 16.59 19.03 -10.51
N TYR A 41 16.29 19.05 -11.82
CA TYR A 41 15.72 17.90 -12.55
C TYR A 41 16.63 16.68 -12.61
N ARG A 42 17.97 16.86 -12.56
CA ARG A 42 18.93 15.76 -12.57
C ARG A 42 19.02 15.03 -11.24
N PHE A 43 18.65 15.73 -10.16
CA PHE A 43 18.68 15.19 -8.80
C PHE A 43 17.31 14.71 -8.30
N VAL A 44 16.27 14.82 -9.15
CA VAL A 44 15.01 14.15 -8.87
C VAL A 44 15.21 12.67 -9.12
N GLU A 45 15.32 11.91 -8.06
CA GLU A 45 15.32 10.45 -8.15
C GLU A 45 14.06 9.99 -8.87
N GLY A 46 14.24 9.27 -9.97
CA GLY A 46 13.14 8.60 -10.63
C GLY A 46 12.54 7.60 -9.65
N THR A 47 11.27 7.76 -9.33
CA THR A 47 10.55 6.68 -8.61
C THR A 47 10.50 5.49 -9.54
N THR A 48 11.32 4.48 -9.30
CA THR A 48 11.19 3.18 -9.93
C THR A 48 9.95 2.51 -9.36
N ALA A 49 8.85 2.57 -10.09
CA ALA A 49 7.73 1.71 -9.80
C ALA A 49 8.08 0.30 -10.30
N THR A 50 8.37 -0.61 -9.39
CA THR A 50 8.49 -2.04 -9.68
C THR A 50 7.20 -2.75 -9.22
N PRO A 51 6.09 -2.59 -9.97
CA PRO A 51 4.84 -3.22 -9.60
C PRO A 51 5.03 -4.73 -9.57
N PHE A 52 4.39 -5.37 -8.61
CA PHE A 52 4.49 -6.82 -8.40
C PHE A 52 5.89 -7.36 -8.04
N SER A 53 6.84 -6.53 -7.61
CA SER A 53 8.05 -7.05 -6.94
C SER A 53 7.65 -7.78 -5.64
N ALA A 54 8.48 -8.69 -5.14
CA ALA A 54 8.18 -9.48 -3.94
C ALA A 54 7.82 -8.58 -2.75
N ARG A 55 8.57 -7.50 -2.52
CA ARG A 55 8.27 -6.53 -1.46
C ARG A 55 6.94 -5.79 -1.69
N ALA A 56 6.65 -5.39 -2.94
CA ALA A 56 5.39 -4.73 -3.25
C ALA A 56 4.21 -5.68 -3.02
N ARG A 57 4.32 -6.94 -3.45
CA ARG A 57 3.29 -7.94 -3.22
C ARG A 57 3.05 -8.18 -1.73
N ASP A 58 4.10 -8.42 -0.96
CA ASP A 58 3.98 -8.65 0.50
C ASP A 58 3.25 -7.50 1.22
N ARG A 59 3.50 -6.26 0.82
CA ARG A 59 2.97 -5.08 1.52
C ARG A 59 1.64 -4.55 0.99
N VAL A 60 1.29 -4.84 -0.27
CA VAL A 60 0.14 -4.22 -0.95
C VAL A 60 -0.91 -5.24 -1.39
N MET A 61 -0.56 -6.49 -1.66
CA MET A 61 -1.45 -7.48 -2.25
C MET A 61 -2.73 -7.68 -1.43
N HIS A 62 -2.61 -7.80 -0.12
CA HIS A 62 -3.76 -7.94 0.79
C HIS A 62 -4.74 -6.76 0.71
N ALA A 63 -4.21 -5.53 0.67
CA ALA A 63 -5.03 -4.33 0.54
C ALA A 63 -5.69 -4.24 -0.84
N LEU A 64 -5.00 -4.67 -1.90
CA LEU A 64 -5.54 -4.74 -3.26
C LEU A 64 -6.69 -5.74 -3.36
N ILE A 65 -6.55 -6.94 -2.81
CA ILE A 65 -7.60 -7.97 -2.78
C ILE A 65 -8.83 -7.45 -2.03
N ILE A 66 -8.65 -6.90 -0.83
CA ILE A 66 -9.74 -6.31 -0.03
C ILE A 66 -10.45 -5.20 -0.81
N SER A 67 -9.69 -4.30 -1.43
CA SER A 67 -10.25 -3.19 -2.20
C SER A 67 -11.03 -3.68 -3.42
N ALA A 68 -10.51 -4.66 -4.14
CA ALA A 68 -11.18 -5.25 -5.31
C ALA A 68 -12.52 -5.89 -4.93
N ILE A 69 -12.55 -6.66 -3.82
CA ILE A 69 -13.78 -7.28 -3.31
C ILE A 69 -14.80 -6.22 -2.90
N ARG A 70 -14.40 -5.23 -2.11
CA ARG A 70 -15.28 -4.17 -1.61
C ARG A 70 -15.85 -3.28 -2.70
N LEU A 71 -15.09 -3.04 -3.77
CA LEU A 71 -15.53 -2.23 -4.92
C LEU A 71 -16.45 -3.02 -5.84
N LYS A 72 -16.19 -4.32 -6.02
CA LYS A 72 -16.97 -5.16 -6.93
C LYS A 72 -18.28 -5.65 -6.30
N TYR A 73 -18.28 -5.90 -5.00
CA TYR A 73 -19.42 -6.45 -4.26
C TYR A 73 -19.89 -5.45 -3.18
N PRO A 74 -20.93 -4.63 -3.48
CA PRO A 74 -21.41 -3.59 -2.56
C PRO A 74 -21.81 -4.13 -1.17
N GLU A 75 -22.29 -5.38 -1.09
CA GLU A 75 -22.60 -6.07 0.16
C GLU A 75 -21.38 -6.25 1.07
N MET A 76 -20.17 -6.26 0.50
CA MET A 76 -18.90 -6.36 1.21
C MET A 76 -18.28 -4.97 1.53
N ALA A 77 -18.91 -3.87 1.13
CA ALA A 77 -18.27 -2.55 1.17
C ALA A 77 -18.07 -2.01 2.60
N SER A 78 -18.97 -2.30 3.54
CA SER A 78 -18.86 -1.75 4.89
C SER A 78 -17.80 -2.47 5.72
N ASN A 79 -17.22 -1.76 6.70
CA ASN A 79 -16.13 -2.27 7.53
C ASN A 79 -16.50 -3.52 8.35
N GLU A 80 -17.75 -3.64 8.71
CA GLU A 80 -18.29 -4.73 9.51
C GLU A 80 -18.53 -6.02 8.71
N ARG A 81 -18.48 -5.93 7.38
CA ARG A 81 -18.79 -7.04 6.47
C ARG A 81 -17.58 -7.92 6.12
N ALA A 82 -16.45 -7.70 6.75
CA ALA A 82 -15.26 -8.52 6.51
C ALA A 82 -15.48 -10.03 6.82
N ALA A 83 -16.39 -10.36 7.74
CA ALA A 83 -16.72 -11.75 8.06
C ALA A 83 -17.55 -12.44 6.95
N ASP A 84 -18.21 -11.70 6.10
CA ASP A 84 -19.10 -12.23 5.06
C ASP A 84 -18.34 -12.83 3.85
N ILE A 85 -17.02 -12.87 3.89
CA ILE A 85 -16.18 -13.49 2.84
C ILE A 85 -16.62 -14.91 2.48
N ALA A 86 -17.15 -15.66 3.45
CA ALA A 86 -17.66 -17.01 3.24
C ALA A 86 -18.94 -17.07 2.41
N ALA A 87 -19.66 -15.96 2.25
CA ALA A 87 -20.85 -15.86 1.42
C ALA A 87 -20.53 -15.69 -0.07
N LEU A 88 -19.28 -15.28 -0.40
CA LEU A 88 -18.85 -15.15 -1.79
C LEU A 88 -18.63 -16.54 -2.40
N SER A 89 -19.22 -16.78 -3.57
CA SER A 89 -19.07 -18.02 -4.32
C SER A 89 -17.65 -18.17 -4.88
N ASP A 90 -17.26 -19.38 -5.24
CA ASP A 90 -15.97 -19.64 -5.89
C ASP A 90 -15.84 -18.92 -7.24
N ILE A 91 -16.96 -18.72 -7.95
CA ILE A 91 -16.98 -17.93 -9.18
C ILE A 91 -16.60 -16.49 -8.91
N GLN A 92 -17.22 -15.87 -7.91
CA GLN A 92 -16.92 -14.48 -7.51
C GLN A 92 -15.45 -14.31 -7.06
N MET A 93 -14.92 -15.29 -6.32
CA MET A 93 -13.51 -15.28 -5.91
C MET A 93 -12.57 -15.44 -7.12
N SER A 94 -12.91 -16.30 -8.08
CA SER A 94 -12.14 -16.47 -9.32
C SER A 94 -12.11 -15.19 -10.17
N GLU A 95 -13.20 -14.45 -10.21
CA GLU A 95 -13.26 -13.15 -10.89
C GLU A 95 -12.32 -12.11 -10.27
N ILE A 96 -12.22 -12.07 -8.93
CA ILE A 96 -11.27 -11.19 -8.25
C ILE A 96 -9.83 -11.60 -8.53
N LYS A 97 -9.54 -12.91 -8.48
CA LYS A 97 -8.21 -13.44 -8.84
C LYS A 97 -7.85 -13.08 -10.26
N ALA A 98 -8.76 -13.31 -11.22
CA ALA A 98 -8.54 -13.00 -12.63
C ALA A 98 -8.23 -11.52 -12.84
N LEU A 99 -8.97 -10.61 -12.21
CA LEU A 99 -8.74 -9.16 -12.30
C LEU A 99 -7.29 -8.77 -11.95
N ILE A 100 -6.73 -9.37 -10.91
CA ILE A 100 -5.37 -9.09 -10.45
C ILE A 100 -4.34 -9.78 -11.32
N LEU A 101 -4.55 -11.08 -11.62
CA LEU A 101 -3.60 -11.90 -12.36
C LEU A 101 -3.51 -11.52 -13.85
N ASP A 102 -4.60 -11.08 -14.46
CA ASP A 102 -4.59 -10.59 -15.85
C ASP A 102 -3.75 -9.33 -15.97
N ARG A 103 -3.88 -8.42 -15.01
CA ARG A 103 -3.03 -7.23 -14.96
C ARG A 103 -1.57 -7.58 -14.73
N LEU A 104 -1.30 -8.51 -13.84
CA LEU A 104 0.03 -9.01 -13.54
C LEU A 104 0.68 -9.66 -14.77
N ASN A 105 -0.06 -10.44 -15.53
CA ASN A 105 0.43 -11.08 -16.76
C ASN A 105 0.93 -10.09 -17.81
N ILE A 106 0.30 -8.90 -17.87
CA ILE A 106 0.73 -7.84 -18.79
C ILE A 106 2.03 -7.20 -18.31
N VAL A 107 2.19 -7.03 -17.00
CA VAL A 107 3.28 -6.23 -16.41
C VAL A 107 4.49 -7.08 -16.07
N LYS A 108 4.27 -8.26 -15.49
CA LYS A 108 5.33 -9.12 -14.96
C LYS A 108 4.91 -10.60 -14.91
N PRO A 109 4.78 -11.26 -16.07
CA PRO A 109 4.23 -12.62 -16.16
C PRO A 109 5.03 -13.67 -15.40
N GLU A 110 6.34 -13.47 -15.20
CA GLU A 110 7.23 -14.41 -14.53
C GLU A 110 6.90 -14.65 -13.06
N VAL A 111 6.20 -13.73 -12.40
CA VAL A 111 5.82 -13.87 -10.97
C VAL A 111 4.36 -14.29 -10.78
N ARG A 112 3.68 -14.72 -11.86
CA ARG A 112 2.27 -15.09 -11.81
C ARG A 112 1.96 -16.16 -10.78
N LEU A 113 2.74 -17.24 -10.79
CA LEU A 113 2.51 -18.39 -9.90
C LEU A 113 2.69 -18.01 -8.42
N ASP A 114 3.72 -17.25 -8.13
CA ASP A 114 3.97 -16.74 -6.77
C ASP A 114 2.80 -15.87 -6.29
N ALA A 115 2.36 -14.93 -7.14
CA ALA A 115 1.25 -14.03 -6.81
C ALA A 115 -0.07 -14.79 -6.64
N GLU A 116 -0.33 -15.80 -7.44
CA GLU A 116 -1.52 -16.65 -7.31
C GLU A 116 -1.52 -17.40 -5.96
N ASN A 117 -0.40 -17.98 -5.59
CA ASN A 117 -0.25 -18.64 -4.29
C ASN A 117 -0.41 -17.66 -3.12
N GLU A 118 0.15 -16.45 -3.23
CA GLU A 118 0.00 -15.42 -2.19
C GLU A 118 -1.46 -14.95 -2.04
N ILE A 119 -2.20 -14.82 -3.14
CA ILE A 119 -3.62 -14.48 -3.15
C ILE A 119 -4.42 -15.58 -2.45
N ASP A 120 -4.19 -16.86 -2.80
CA ASP A 120 -4.88 -17.99 -2.21
C ASP A 120 -4.62 -18.10 -0.71
N GLN A 121 -3.37 -18.01 -0.29
CA GLN A 121 -2.98 -18.01 1.12
C GLN A 121 -3.67 -16.90 1.91
N PHE A 122 -3.77 -15.69 1.33
CA PHE A 122 -4.44 -14.58 1.99
C PHE A 122 -5.96 -14.81 2.10
N ILE A 123 -6.59 -15.30 1.05
CA ILE A 123 -8.04 -15.62 1.04
C ILE A 123 -8.36 -16.71 2.06
N ASP A 124 -7.55 -17.76 2.12
CA ASP A 124 -7.75 -18.88 3.07
C ASP A 124 -7.57 -18.41 4.51
N TRP A 125 -6.54 -17.59 4.76
CA TRP A 125 -6.35 -16.95 6.06
C TRP A 125 -7.53 -16.05 6.44
N TRP A 126 -8.07 -15.28 5.52
CA TRP A 126 -9.25 -14.45 5.75
C TRP A 126 -10.47 -15.30 6.09
N LYS A 127 -10.77 -16.36 5.32
CA LYS A 127 -11.86 -17.30 5.59
C LYS A 127 -11.69 -17.96 6.96
N MET A 128 -10.48 -18.34 7.32
CA MET A 128 -10.16 -18.90 8.64
C MET A 128 -10.47 -17.91 9.77
N LEU A 129 -10.09 -16.65 9.64
CA LEU A 129 -10.39 -15.62 10.63
C LEU A 129 -11.90 -15.36 10.74
N ALA A 130 -12.62 -15.36 9.64
CA ALA A 130 -14.07 -15.20 9.62
C ALA A 130 -14.78 -16.34 10.36
N ALA A 131 -14.25 -17.57 10.26
CA ALA A 131 -14.78 -18.76 10.95
C ALA A 131 -14.53 -18.78 12.47
N GLN A 132 -13.65 -17.95 13.02
CA GLN A 132 -13.31 -17.94 14.45
C GLN A 132 -14.42 -17.41 15.36
N GLY A 133 -15.52 -16.89 14.82
CA GLY A 133 -16.68 -16.40 15.59
C GLY A 133 -16.44 -15.06 16.31
N LYS A 134 -15.24 -14.48 16.21
CA LYS A 134 -15.01 -13.10 16.65
C LYS A 134 -15.42 -12.12 15.57
N PRO A 135 -16.01 -10.96 15.93
CA PRO A 135 -16.31 -9.93 14.95
C PRO A 135 -15.06 -9.55 14.18
N LEU A 136 -15.10 -9.71 12.86
CA LEU A 136 -13.99 -9.39 11.94
C LEU A 136 -14.29 -8.09 11.22
N ARG A 137 -13.31 -7.21 11.15
CA ARG A 137 -13.35 -5.94 10.42
C ARG A 137 -12.20 -5.83 9.44
N TYR A 138 -12.34 -5.01 8.42
CA TYR A 138 -11.23 -4.70 7.52
C TYR A 138 -10.12 -3.98 8.26
N TYR A 139 -10.46 -3.00 9.06
CA TYR A 139 -9.52 -2.23 9.89
C TYR A 139 -10.16 -1.82 11.21
N VAL A 140 -9.34 -1.60 12.23
CA VAL A 140 -9.78 -1.16 13.57
C VAL A 140 -8.79 -0.14 14.10
N TYR A 141 -9.31 0.97 14.65
CA TYR A 141 -8.51 1.97 15.35
C TYR A 141 -8.50 1.68 16.86
N GLY A 142 -7.32 1.43 17.41
CA GLY A 142 -7.07 1.55 18.84
C GLY A 142 -7.69 0.53 19.80
N THR A 143 -8.28 -0.61 19.35
CA THR A 143 -8.80 -1.63 20.24
C THR A 143 -8.50 -3.06 19.78
N ASP A 144 -8.23 -3.99 20.71
CA ASP A 144 -8.03 -5.42 20.43
C ASP A 144 -9.36 -6.22 20.48
N LYS A 145 -10.51 -5.53 20.57
CA LYS A 145 -11.81 -6.17 20.69
C LYS A 145 -12.23 -6.95 19.43
N TYR A 146 -11.74 -6.56 18.28
CA TYR A 146 -12.11 -7.10 16.98
C TYR A 146 -10.90 -7.75 16.31
N ASN A 147 -11.13 -8.83 15.56
CA ASN A 147 -10.18 -9.29 14.57
C ASN A 147 -10.14 -8.29 13.41
N ARG A 148 -8.98 -8.12 12.78
CA ARG A 148 -8.80 -7.19 11.64
C ARG A 148 -7.95 -7.82 10.56
N LEU A 149 -8.17 -7.39 9.33
CA LEU A 149 -7.41 -7.85 8.16
C LEU A 149 -6.24 -6.93 7.83
N MET A 150 -6.37 -5.64 8.16
CA MET A 150 -5.36 -4.61 7.89
C MET A 150 -4.94 -3.92 9.16
N ASN A 151 -3.65 -3.73 9.32
CA ASN A 151 -3.05 -2.93 10.37
C ASN A 151 -2.49 -1.63 9.80
N TYR A 152 -2.41 -0.61 10.63
CA TYR A 152 -1.66 0.58 10.30
C TYR A 152 -0.17 0.30 10.24
N TYR A 153 0.50 1.00 9.34
CA TYR A 153 1.94 1.07 9.36
C TYR A 153 2.43 1.57 10.74
N GLY A 154 3.40 0.83 11.32
CA GLY A 154 3.92 1.11 12.66
C GLY A 154 3.09 0.59 13.83
N GLN A 155 1.92 -0.03 13.61
CA GLN A 155 1.27 -0.81 14.65
C GLN A 155 1.99 -2.15 14.84
N SER A 156 2.04 -2.60 16.09
CA SER A 156 2.47 -3.97 16.40
C SER A 156 1.53 -4.96 15.71
N CYS A 157 2.07 -5.71 14.74
CA CYS A 157 1.36 -6.77 14.05
C CYS A 157 1.70 -8.10 14.69
N LYS A 158 0.72 -8.98 14.82
CA LYS A 158 0.97 -10.41 15.04
C LYS A 158 1.53 -11.00 13.75
N ASP A 159 2.24 -12.11 13.84
CA ASP A 159 2.93 -12.74 12.70
C ASP A 159 2.06 -12.98 11.46
N THR A 160 0.75 -13.12 11.65
CA THR A 160 -0.24 -13.36 10.58
C THR A 160 -0.91 -12.09 10.06
N GLU A 161 -0.74 -10.95 10.71
CA GLU A 161 -1.38 -9.69 10.33
C GLU A 161 -0.49 -8.91 9.37
N LYS A 162 -1.07 -8.35 8.32
CA LYS A 162 -0.34 -7.55 7.33
C LYS A 162 -0.44 -6.07 7.65
N ALA A 163 0.70 -5.39 7.68
CA ALA A 163 0.75 -3.94 7.79
C ALA A 163 0.46 -3.29 6.44
N THR A 164 -0.46 -2.33 6.42
CA THR A 164 -0.81 -1.58 5.22
C THR A 164 0.09 -0.35 5.11
N LEU A 165 0.63 -0.11 3.93
CA LEU A 165 1.49 1.05 3.66
C LEU A 165 0.74 2.36 3.86
N SER A 166 1.38 3.33 4.48
CA SER A 166 0.91 4.71 4.54
C SER A 166 1.41 5.55 3.36
N SER A 167 2.46 5.10 2.69
CA SER A 167 3.10 5.81 1.58
C SER A 167 3.75 4.84 0.59
N MET A 168 3.74 5.19 -0.69
CA MET A 168 4.42 4.43 -1.75
C MET A 168 5.96 4.37 -1.56
N ARG A 169 6.53 5.27 -0.75
CA ARG A 169 7.97 5.27 -0.45
C ARG A 169 8.40 4.16 0.50
N GLU A 170 7.47 3.50 1.16
CA GLU A 170 7.75 2.42 2.12
C GLU A 170 7.95 1.05 1.44
N VAL A 171 7.85 1.00 0.11
CA VAL A 171 8.06 -0.23 -0.69
C VAL A 171 9.55 -0.48 -1.01
N GLU A 172 10.40 0.54 -0.87
CA GLU A 172 11.85 0.46 -1.14
C GLU A 172 12.67 -0.19 -0.02
#